data_085cc1bc152f9a2b0622edca7f383971
#
_entry.id   085cc1bc152f9a2b0622edca7f383971
#
_cell.length_a   1.000
_cell.length_b   1.000
_cell.length_c   1.000
_cell.angle_alpha   90.00
_cell.angle_beta   90.00
_cell.angle_gamma   90.00
#
_symmetry.space_group_name_H-M   'P 1'
#
loop_
_entity.id
_entity.type
_entity.pdbx_description
1 polymer ?
#
loop_
_entity_poly.entity_id
_entity_poly.type
_entity_poly.pdbx_seq_one_letter_code
_entity_poly.pdbx_strand_id
1 'polypeptide(L)'
;MNADNILEVRELVKEFGDHRVIDGVSVGVKKGEVVFLLGPSGAGKSTVMRCMNFLETPTGGEVLFHGQPVDRSENGLNHYRSKVGMVFQHFNLFANLTILDNITLAPVKCGLMSRTEAETQALHLLHRIGLRDKAKAYPSLLSGGQKQRVAIVRALAMNPEVLLFDEPTSALDPEMVGEVENLMRELARDGMTMLVVSHDTDFAMELADRIVFLSDGKLVVDAPPAVIAASDNPRIRDFFSIR
;
A
#
# COMPACT_ATOMS: atom_id res chain seq x y z
N MET A 1 -17.59 5.15 -15.06
CA MET A 1 -16.16 5.33 -14.73
C MET A 1 -16.06 6.63 -13.97
N ASN A 2 -15.58 6.56 -12.72
CA ASN A 2 -15.58 7.76 -11.87
C ASN A 2 -14.39 8.67 -12.25
N ALA A 3 -14.69 9.90 -12.66
CA ALA A 3 -13.71 10.94 -12.92
C ALA A 3 -12.88 11.34 -11.66
N ASP A 4 -13.23 10.76 -10.49
CA ASP A 4 -12.71 11.15 -9.18
C ASP A 4 -11.56 10.27 -8.66
N ASN A 5 -11.15 9.20 -9.41
CA ASN A 5 -10.07 8.33 -8.95
C ASN A 5 -8.71 9.02 -9.12
N ILE A 6 -7.92 9.05 -8.03
CA ILE A 6 -6.54 9.54 -8.07
C ILE A 6 -5.60 8.50 -8.68
N LEU A 7 -5.83 7.22 -8.39
CA LEU A 7 -5.11 6.06 -8.93
C LEU A 7 -6.12 5.02 -9.40
N GLU A 8 -5.92 4.46 -10.60
CA GLU A 8 -6.84 3.50 -11.19
C GLU A 8 -6.08 2.52 -12.10
N VAL A 9 -6.51 1.26 -12.11
CA VAL A 9 -6.21 0.31 -13.19
C VAL A 9 -7.47 0.01 -13.97
N ARG A 10 -7.35 -0.09 -15.29
CA ARG A 10 -8.46 -0.44 -16.20
C ARG A 10 -8.10 -1.67 -17.00
N GLU A 11 -9.01 -2.66 -16.98
CA GLU A 11 -8.88 -3.92 -17.73
C GLU A 11 -7.49 -4.54 -17.58
N LEU A 12 -6.96 -4.50 -16.33
CA LEU A 12 -5.63 -4.98 -16.03
C LEU A 12 -5.50 -6.47 -16.33
N VAL A 13 -4.52 -6.82 -17.14
CA VAL A 13 -4.12 -8.20 -17.41
C VAL A 13 -2.66 -8.39 -17.02
N LYS A 14 -2.36 -9.48 -16.32
CA LYS A 14 -0.99 -9.90 -16.04
C LYS A 14 -0.82 -11.38 -16.24
N GLU A 15 0.16 -11.70 -17.06
CA GLU A 15 0.59 -13.07 -17.36
C GLU A 15 2.05 -13.28 -16.96
N PHE A 16 2.36 -14.46 -16.48
CA PHE A 16 3.71 -14.95 -16.23
C PHE A 16 3.92 -16.22 -17.06
N GLY A 17 4.63 -16.10 -18.18
CA GLY A 17 4.65 -17.16 -19.20
C GLY A 17 3.23 -17.43 -19.71
N ASP A 18 2.80 -18.68 -19.69
CA ASP A 18 1.46 -19.10 -20.14
C ASP A 18 0.38 -18.99 -19.03
N HIS A 19 0.77 -18.56 -17.81
CA HIS A 19 -0.17 -18.47 -16.70
C HIS A 19 -0.71 -17.04 -16.52
N ARG A 20 -2.02 -16.88 -16.76
CA ARG A 20 -2.73 -15.62 -16.54
C ARG A 20 -3.13 -15.52 -15.05
N VAL A 21 -2.51 -14.57 -14.35
CA VAL A 21 -2.75 -14.33 -12.91
C VAL A 21 -3.84 -13.27 -12.70
N ILE A 22 -3.92 -12.27 -13.58
CA ILE A 22 -4.95 -11.21 -13.55
C ILE A 22 -5.63 -11.16 -14.90
N ASP A 23 -6.96 -11.14 -14.89
CA ASP A 23 -7.81 -11.23 -16.09
C ASP A 23 -8.87 -10.11 -16.09
N GLY A 24 -8.51 -8.94 -16.62
CA GLY A 24 -9.43 -7.83 -16.85
C GLY A 24 -9.89 -7.12 -15.57
N VAL A 25 -9.01 -6.97 -14.57
CA VAL A 25 -9.35 -6.28 -13.30
C VAL A 25 -9.34 -4.77 -13.50
N SER A 26 -10.45 -4.12 -13.12
CA SER A 26 -10.56 -2.66 -13.06
C SER A 26 -10.87 -2.24 -11.62
N VAL A 27 -9.96 -1.46 -11.02
CA VAL A 27 -10.12 -0.94 -9.65
C VAL A 27 -9.40 0.40 -9.54
N GLY A 28 -10.00 1.33 -8.80
CA GLY A 28 -9.40 2.63 -8.53
C GLY A 28 -9.59 3.05 -7.07
N VAL A 29 -8.88 4.07 -6.65
CA VAL A 29 -9.00 4.69 -5.33
C VAL A 29 -9.17 6.19 -5.49
N LYS A 30 -10.12 6.79 -4.74
CA LYS A 30 -10.35 8.22 -4.71
C LYS A 30 -9.41 8.88 -3.71
N LYS A 31 -9.22 10.20 -3.86
CA LYS A 31 -8.43 10.95 -2.89
C LYS A 31 -9.06 10.86 -1.49
N GLY A 32 -8.25 10.51 -0.50
CA GLY A 32 -8.66 10.34 0.90
C GLY A 32 -9.42 9.05 1.19
N GLU A 33 -9.64 8.19 0.18
CA GLU A 33 -10.33 6.89 0.35
C GLU A 33 -9.36 5.81 0.83
N VAL A 34 -9.84 4.95 1.72
CA VAL A 34 -9.17 3.73 2.17
C VAL A 34 -9.84 2.52 1.52
N VAL A 35 -9.14 1.88 0.58
CA VAL A 35 -9.64 0.69 -0.13
C VAL A 35 -8.86 -0.54 0.33
N PHE A 36 -9.57 -1.59 0.72
CA PHE A 36 -8.97 -2.90 1.00
C PHE A 36 -9.16 -3.84 -0.18
N LEU A 37 -8.08 -4.46 -0.61
CA LEU A 37 -8.05 -5.50 -1.64
C LEU A 37 -7.90 -6.86 -0.96
N LEU A 38 -8.99 -7.60 -0.87
CA LEU A 38 -9.10 -8.88 -0.16
C LEU A 38 -9.33 -10.04 -1.12
N GLY A 39 -9.19 -11.27 -0.62
CA GLY A 39 -9.41 -12.50 -1.38
C GLY A 39 -8.46 -13.60 -0.94
N PRO A 40 -8.68 -14.86 -1.40
CA PRO A 40 -7.86 -16.00 -1.05
C PRO A 40 -6.40 -15.84 -1.48
N SER A 41 -5.50 -16.65 -0.87
CA SER A 41 -4.11 -16.72 -1.30
C SER A 41 -4.05 -17.12 -2.78
N GLY A 42 -3.16 -16.48 -3.54
CA GLY A 42 -3.04 -16.71 -4.98
C GLY A 42 -4.07 -15.99 -5.86
N ALA A 43 -5.05 -15.26 -5.30
CA ALA A 43 -6.05 -14.51 -6.08
C ALA A 43 -5.48 -13.36 -6.94
N GLY A 44 -4.18 -13.02 -6.78
CA GLY A 44 -3.53 -11.98 -7.58
C GLY A 44 -3.47 -10.60 -6.92
N LYS A 45 -3.86 -10.45 -5.64
CA LYS A 45 -3.91 -9.16 -4.93
C LYS A 45 -2.59 -8.37 -4.99
N SER A 46 -1.49 -8.97 -4.53
CA SER A 46 -0.15 -8.34 -4.60
C SER A 46 0.30 -8.08 -6.03
N THR A 47 -0.13 -8.91 -7.00
CA THR A 47 0.15 -8.70 -8.42
C THR A 47 -0.55 -7.45 -8.94
N VAL A 48 -1.83 -7.24 -8.62
CA VAL A 48 -2.55 -6.00 -8.97
C VAL A 48 -1.81 -4.79 -8.39
N MET A 49 -1.47 -4.82 -7.11
CA MET A 49 -0.79 -3.71 -6.44
C MET A 49 0.60 -3.44 -7.04
N ARG A 50 1.38 -4.49 -7.34
CA ARG A 50 2.69 -4.35 -7.99
C ARG A 50 2.59 -3.83 -9.41
N CYS A 51 1.53 -4.17 -10.14
CA CYS A 51 1.24 -3.57 -11.44
C CYS A 51 0.88 -2.09 -11.31
N MET A 52 0.10 -1.70 -10.30
CA MET A 52 -0.21 -0.29 -10.02
C MET A 52 1.05 0.54 -9.80
N ASN A 53 2.07 -0.01 -9.14
CA ASN A 53 3.35 0.70 -8.91
C ASN A 53 4.43 0.39 -9.96
N PHE A 54 4.08 -0.33 -11.04
CA PHE A 54 5.01 -0.78 -12.09
C PHE A 54 6.24 -1.55 -11.58
N LEU A 55 6.15 -2.18 -10.40
CA LEU A 55 7.12 -3.20 -9.97
C LEU A 55 6.95 -4.46 -10.83
N GLU A 56 5.72 -4.71 -11.28
CA GLU A 56 5.39 -5.66 -12.33
C GLU A 56 4.80 -4.90 -13.52
N THR A 57 5.32 -5.16 -14.70
CA THR A 57 4.76 -4.55 -15.92
C THR A 57 3.46 -5.27 -16.29
N PRO A 58 2.33 -4.56 -16.42
CA PRO A 58 1.10 -5.13 -16.95
C PRO A 58 1.31 -5.74 -18.32
N THR A 59 0.67 -6.90 -18.59
CA THR A 59 0.64 -7.51 -19.94
C THR A 59 -0.42 -6.84 -20.80
N GLY A 60 -1.50 -6.34 -20.19
CA GLY A 60 -2.57 -5.60 -20.83
C GLY A 60 -3.27 -4.65 -19.85
N GLY A 61 -4.12 -3.80 -20.40
CA GLY A 61 -4.79 -2.75 -19.64
C GLY A 61 -3.91 -1.53 -19.37
N GLU A 62 -4.43 -0.63 -18.54
CA GLU A 62 -3.82 0.68 -18.28
C GLU A 62 -3.74 0.96 -16.79
N VAL A 63 -2.70 1.70 -16.39
CA VAL A 63 -2.60 2.34 -15.06
C VAL A 63 -2.71 3.84 -15.26
N LEU A 64 -3.66 4.46 -14.56
CA LEU A 64 -3.93 5.88 -14.66
C LEU A 64 -3.67 6.56 -13.32
N PHE A 65 -3.04 7.71 -13.36
CA PHE A 65 -2.83 8.58 -12.21
C PHE A 65 -3.40 9.95 -12.53
N HIS A 66 -4.29 10.47 -11.68
CA HIS A 66 -5.10 11.67 -11.97
C HIS A 66 -5.83 11.59 -13.34
N GLY A 67 -6.33 10.40 -13.67
CA GLY A 67 -7.06 10.16 -14.91
C GLY A 67 -6.20 10.13 -16.18
N GLN A 68 -4.88 10.25 -16.06
CA GLN A 68 -3.93 10.20 -17.18
C GLN A 68 -3.12 8.90 -17.14
N PRO A 69 -2.86 8.25 -18.29
CA PRO A 69 -1.94 7.11 -18.35
C PRO A 69 -0.57 7.47 -17.77
N VAL A 70 -0.03 6.60 -16.94
CA VAL A 70 1.30 6.80 -16.34
C VAL A 70 2.37 6.73 -17.43
N ASP A 71 3.23 7.74 -17.47
CA ASP A 71 4.42 7.75 -18.33
C ASP A 71 5.39 6.65 -17.89
N ARG A 72 5.64 5.68 -18.78
CA ARG A 72 6.50 4.52 -18.53
C ARG A 72 7.98 4.77 -18.80
N SER A 73 8.37 5.99 -19.18
CA SER A 73 9.79 6.35 -19.25
C SER A 73 10.42 6.27 -17.86
N GLU A 74 11.73 6.12 -17.78
CA GLU A 74 12.45 6.04 -16.51
C GLU A 74 12.16 7.27 -15.62
N ASN A 75 12.19 8.47 -16.21
CA ASN A 75 11.89 9.71 -15.50
C ASN A 75 10.41 9.78 -15.08
N GLY A 76 9.49 9.36 -15.95
CA GLY A 76 8.05 9.30 -15.67
C GLY A 76 7.76 8.36 -14.51
N LEU A 77 8.32 7.15 -14.51
CA LEU A 77 8.15 6.18 -13.43
C LEU A 77 8.77 6.66 -12.10
N ASN A 78 9.93 7.32 -12.15
CA ASN A 78 10.54 7.89 -10.95
C ASN A 78 9.67 8.99 -10.35
N HIS A 79 9.13 9.89 -11.18
CA HIS A 79 8.17 10.90 -10.74
C HIS A 79 6.90 10.27 -10.18
N TYR A 80 6.31 9.31 -10.88
CA TYR A 80 5.11 8.59 -10.44
C TYR A 80 5.32 7.91 -9.07
N ARG A 81 6.42 7.15 -8.90
CA ARG A 81 6.75 6.45 -7.66
C ARG A 81 7.07 7.40 -6.50
N SER A 82 7.44 8.64 -6.77
CA SER A 82 7.56 9.66 -5.71
C SER A 82 6.19 10.09 -5.15
N LYS A 83 5.11 9.93 -5.94
CA LYS A 83 3.72 10.27 -5.59
C LYS A 83 2.92 9.07 -5.08
N VAL A 84 3.29 7.87 -5.50
CA VAL A 84 2.64 6.61 -5.10
C VAL A 84 3.64 5.76 -4.33
N GLY A 85 3.61 5.92 -3.00
CA GLY A 85 4.47 5.18 -2.08
C GLY A 85 4.02 3.73 -1.93
N MET A 86 4.96 2.83 -1.60
CA MET A 86 4.65 1.43 -1.35
C MET A 86 5.32 0.94 -0.09
N VAL A 87 4.55 0.23 0.74
CA VAL A 87 4.98 -0.44 1.97
C VAL A 87 4.83 -1.94 1.75
N PHE A 88 5.90 -2.68 1.98
CA PHE A 88 5.98 -4.12 1.71
C PHE A 88 5.82 -4.95 2.98
N GLN A 89 5.46 -6.21 2.80
CA GLN A 89 5.42 -7.23 3.86
C GLN A 89 6.75 -7.37 4.61
N HIS A 90 7.89 -7.33 3.92
CA HIS A 90 9.23 -7.54 4.44
C HIS A 90 10.00 -6.22 4.63
N PHE A 91 9.41 -5.19 5.19
CA PHE A 91 10.01 -3.91 5.57
C PHE A 91 10.94 -3.26 4.51
N ASN A 92 11.81 -4.02 3.86
CA ASN A 92 12.78 -3.63 2.82
C ASN A 92 13.67 -2.44 3.23
N LEU A 93 14.05 -2.37 4.52
CA LEU A 93 15.00 -1.37 5.00
C LEU A 93 16.42 -1.73 4.56
N PHE A 94 17.19 -0.70 4.19
CA PHE A 94 18.61 -0.86 3.88
C PHE A 94 19.38 -1.18 5.16
N ALA A 95 19.88 -2.41 5.28
CA ALA A 95 20.52 -2.92 6.50
C ALA A 95 21.81 -2.19 6.87
N ASN A 96 22.50 -1.62 5.88
CA ASN A 96 23.76 -0.89 6.00
C ASN A 96 23.58 0.62 6.24
N LEU A 97 22.35 1.12 6.33
CA LEU A 97 22.02 2.50 6.61
C LEU A 97 21.37 2.63 7.99
N THR A 98 21.59 3.77 8.65
CA THR A 98 20.84 4.11 9.86
C THR A 98 19.34 4.28 9.56
N ILE A 99 18.51 4.29 10.58
CA ILE A 99 17.05 4.56 10.42
C ILE A 99 16.84 5.95 9.80
N LEU A 100 17.57 6.95 10.26
CA LEU A 100 17.51 8.30 9.69
C LEU A 100 17.90 8.31 8.21
N ASP A 101 19.01 7.65 7.85
CA ASP A 101 19.46 7.58 6.46
C ASP A 101 18.50 6.79 5.57
N ASN A 102 17.86 5.72 6.08
CA ASN A 102 16.80 5.00 5.37
C ASN A 102 15.65 5.93 4.97
N ILE A 103 15.26 6.85 5.86
CA ILE A 103 14.12 7.76 5.63
C ILE A 103 14.53 8.92 4.72
N THR A 104 15.74 9.48 4.89
CA THR A 104 16.18 10.68 4.17
C THR A 104 16.73 10.42 2.78
N LEU A 105 17.16 9.18 2.48
CA LEU A 105 17.83 8.82 1.23
C LEU A 105 17.03 9.22 -0.02
N ALA A 106 15.77 8.81 -0.09
CA ALA A 106 14.96 9.01 -1.29
C ALA A 106 14.58 10.49 -1.50
N PRO A 107 14.06 11.24 -0.50
CA PRO A 107 13.76 12.67 -0.66
C PRO A 107 14.96 13.49 -1.14
N VAL A 108 16.16 13.20 -0.61
CA VAL A 108 17.39 13.91 -0.99
C VAL A 108 17.85 13.50 -2.39
N LYS A 109 17.89 12.19 -2.69
CA LYS A 109 18.32 11.71 -4.02
C LYS A 109 17.41 12.15 -5.15
N CYS A 110 16.11 12.25 -4.89
CA CYS A 110 15.13 12.74 -5.87
C CYS A 110 15.10 14.28 -5.97
N GLY A 111 15.92 14.98 -5.20
CA GLY A 111 16.00 16.45 -5.22
C GLY A 111 14.75 17.13 -4.67
N LEU A 112 13.91 16.43 -3.91
CA LEU A 112 12.69 16.98 -3.32
C LEU A 112 13.00 17.86 -2.10
N MET A 113 14.08 17.56 -1.40
CA MET A 113 14.49 18.26 -0.18
C MET A 113 16.00 18.32 -0.08
N SER A 114 16.50 19.37 0.57
CA SER A 114 17.89 19.40 1.06
C SER A 114 18.08 18.35 2.16
N ARG A 115 19.33 17.98 2.44
CA ARG A 115 19.66 17.03 3.51
C ARG A 115 19.09 17.48 4.86
N THR A 116 19.23 18.76 5.20
CA THR A 116 18.77 19.32 6.48
C THR A 116 17.23 19.28 6.61
N GLU A 117 16.52 19.63 5.55
CA GLU A 117 15.06 19.53 5.53
C GLU A 117 14.58 18.09 5.69
N ALA A 118 15.19 17.15 4.95
CA ALA A 118 14.86 15.72 5.03
C ALA A 118 15.13 15.15 6.43
N GLU A 119 16.24 15.52 7.08
CA GLU A 119 16.54 15.10 8.45
C GLU A 119 15.54 15.67 9.47
N THR A 120 15.15 16.93 9.32
CA THR A 120 14.15 17.58 10.19
C THR A 120 12.80 16.86 10.06
N GLN A 121 12.34 16.62 8.83
CA GLN A 121 11.11 15.89 8.58
C GLN A 121 11.17 14.45 9.08
N ALA A 122 12.26 13.74 8.83
CA ALA A 122 12.46 12.38 9.29
C ALA A 122 12.41 12.27 10.82
N LEU A 123 13.03 13.19 11.54
CA LEU A 123 12.98 13.24 13.01
C LEU A 123 11.59 13.56 13.54
N HIS A 124 10.81 14.39 12.85
CA HIS A 124 9.41 14.65 13.18
C HIS A 124 8.55 13.38 12.97
N LEU A 125 8.70 12.70 11.83
CA LEU A 125 7.99 11.45 11.55
C LEU A 125 8.38 10.33 12.52
N LEU A 126 9.67 10.20 12.86
CA LEU A 126 10.15 9.25 13.88
C LEU A 126 9.58 9.56 15.27
N HIS A 127 9.43 10.84 15.61
CA HIS A 127 8.79 11.24 16.87
C HIS A 127 7.32 10.79 16.90
N ARG A 128 6.59 10.97 15.80
CA ARG A 128 5.18 10.56 15.68
C ARG A 128 4.97 9.05 15.94
N ILE A 129 5.93 8.21 15.54
CA ILE A 129 5.86 6.75 15.78
C ILE A 129 6.62 6.29 17.05
N GLY A 130 7.06 7.22 17.91
CA GLY A 130 7.75 6.91 19.16
C GLY A 130 9.17 6.34 19.01
N LEU A 131 9.84 6.57 17.87
CA LEU A 131 11.16 5.99 17.54
C LEU A 131 12.25 7.06 17.29
N ARG A 132 12.07 8.28 17.80
CA ARG A 132 13.04 9.36 17.61
C ARG A 132 14.44 9.01 18.17
N ASP A 133 14.49 8.31 19.30
CA ASP A 133 15.73 7.82 19.94
C ASP A 133 16.48 6.80 19.11
N LYS A 134 15.80 6.12 18.16
CA LYS A 134 16.34 5.12 17.24
C LYS A 134 16.88 5.69 15.93
N ALA A 135 16.84 7.01 15.72
CA ALA A 135 17.27 7.64 14.47
C ALA A 135 18.66 7.21 13.99
N LYS A 136 19.62 7.05 14.93
CA LYS A 136 21.00 6.63 14.63
C LYS A 136 21.21 5.10 14.71
N ALA A 137 20.18 4.33 15.07
CA ALA A 137 20.25 2.88 15.11
C ALA A 137 20.23 2.28 13.69
N TYR A 138 20.68 1.04 13.57
CA TYR A 138 20.54 0.23 12.35
C TYR A 138 19.30 -0.66 12.43
N PRO A 139 18.70 -1.07 11.29
CA PRO A 139 17.52 -1.92 11.27
C PRO A 139 17.64 -3.21 12.09
N SER A 140 18.82 -3.80 12.21
CA SER A 140 19.08 -5.00 13.01
C SER A 140 18.76 -4.85 14.51
N LEU A 141 18.73 -3.62 15.02
CA LEU A 141 18.46 -3.30 16.42
C LEU A 141 16.97 -3.03 16.71
N LEU A 142 16.10 -3.15 15.71
CA LEU A 142 14.67 -2.89 15.82
C LEU A 142 13.86 -4.19 15.81
N SER A 143 12.73 -4.19 16.55
CA SER A 143 11.71 -5.26 16.43
C SER A 143 11.02 -5.24 15.06
N GLY A 144 10.28 -6.29 14.73
CA GLY A 144 9.49 -6.38 13.48
C GLY A 144 8.53 -5.21 13.32
N GLY A 145 7.71 -4.93 14.34
CA GLY A 145 6.77 -3.82 14.33
C GLY A 145 7.44 -2.45 14.23
N GLN A 146 8.59 -2.26 14.90
CA GLN A 146 9.38 -1.04 14.75
C GLN A 146 9.92 -0.86 13.33
N LYS A 147 10.44 -1.94 12.70
CA LYS A 147 10.89 -1.92 11.30
C LYS A 147 9.75 -1.56 10.36
N GLN A 148 8.56 -2.11 10.57
CA GLN A 148 7.39 -1.83 9.73
C GLN A 148 6.94 -0.37 9.86
N ARG A 149 6.86 0.15 11.09
CA ARG A 149 6.55 1.58 11.28
C ARG A 149 7.59 2.50 10.63
N VAL A 150 8.87 2.15 10.68
CA VAL A 150 9.93 2.88 9.96
C VAL A 150 9.75 2.77 8.44
N ALA A 151 9.35 1.61 7.91
CA ALA A 151 9.08 1.45 6.48
C ALA A 151 7.91 2.33 6.00
N ILE A 152 6.85 2.45 6.83
CA ILE A 152 5.75 3.39 6.59
C ILE A 152 6.24 4.84 6.60
N VAL A 153 6.99 5.23 7.62
CA VAL A 153 7.58 6.58 7.73
C VAL A 153 8.50 6.90 6.58
N ARG A 154 9.30 5.94 6.10
CA ARG A 154 10.14 6.10 4.90
C ARG A 154 9.30 6.41 3.66
N ALA A 155 8.16 5.73 3.48
CA ALA A 155 7.26 6.03 2.38
C ALA A 155 6.62 7.42 2.53
N LEU A 156 6.19 7.79 3.74
CA LEU A 156 5.63 9.11 4.06
C LEU A 156 6.60 10.26 3.84
N ALA A 157 7.91 10.04 4.02
CA ALA A 157 8.94 11.07 3.84
C ALA A 157 9.03 11.60 2.40
N MET A 158 8.50 10.87 1.42
CA MET A 158 8.36 11.32 0.03
C MET A 158 7.17 12.24 -0.20
N ASN A 159 6.34 12.48 0.82
CA ASN A 159 5.08 13.20 0.74
C ASN A 159 4.16 12.65 -0.38
N PRO A 160 3.83 11.35 -0.35
CA PRO A 160 3.05 10.69 -1.38
C PRO A 160 1.59 11.13 -1.35
N GLU A 161 0.92 11.02 -2.50
CA GLU A 161 -0.52 11.25 -2.63
C GLU A 161 -1.33 9.96 -2.39
N VAL A 162 -0.70 8.80 -2.60
CA VAL A 162 -1.27 7.47 -2.38
C VAL A 162 -0.25 6.57 -1.69
N LEU A 163 -0.68 5.79 -0.71
CA LEU A 163 0.11 4.71 -0.12
C LEU A 163 -0.50 3.34 -0.47
N LEU A 164 0.34 2.47 -1.01
CA LEU A 164 0.04 1.07 -1.28
C LEU A 164 0.65 0.21 -0.18
N PHE A 165 -0.16 -0.63 0.48
CA PHE A 165 0.29 -1.54 1.53
C PHE A 165 0.13 -3.00 1.08
N ASP A 166 1.23 -3.70 0.84
CA ASP A 166 1.25 -5.12 0.46
C ASP A 166 1.45 -5.98 1.72
N GLU A 167 0.36 -6.41 2.34
CA GLU A 167 0.33 -7.24 3.56
C GLU A 167 1.19 -6.69 4.71
N PRO A 168 0.93 -5.47 5.20
CA PRO A 168 1.84 -4.76 6.09
C PRO A 168 2.03 -5.41 7.48
N THR A 169 1.16 -6.33 7.88
CA THR A 169 1.16 -6.97 9.20
C THR A 169 1.49 -8.46 9.17
N SER A 170 1.49 -9.10 7.99
CA SER A 170 1.60 -10.56 7.87
C SER A 170 2.95 -11.16 8.31
N ALA A 171 4.01 -10.35 8.36
CA ALA A 171 5.33 -10.75 8.85
C ALA A 171 5.60 -10.37 10.31
N LEU A 172 4.56 -9.96 11.06
CA LEU A 172 4.67 -9.48 12.43
C LEU A 172 4.10 -10.48 13.43
N ASP A 173 4.69 -10.49 14.63
CA ASP A 173 4.08 -11.16 15.78
C ASP A 173 2.77 -10.46 16.17
N PRO A 174 1.75 -11.20 16.67
CA PRO A 174 0.44 -10.65 17.01
C PRO A 174 0.47 -9.42 17.95
N GLU A 175 1.43 -9.39 18.87
CA GLU A 175 1.59 -8.26 19.82
C GLU A 175 2.01 -6.96 19.12
N MET A 176 2.63 -7.06 17.91
CA MET A 176 3.13 -5.92 17.14
C MET A 176 2.15 -5.43 16.07
N VAL A 177 1.15 -6.24 15.71
CA VAL A 177 0.16 -5.93 14.68
C VAL A 177 -0.60 -4.64 15.04
N GLY A 178 -1.10 -4.55 16.28
CA GLY A 178 -1.89 -3.41 16.75
C GLY A 178 -1.17 -2.06 16.64
N GLU A 179 0.17 -2.02 16.79
CA GLU A 179 0.94 -0.77 16.65
C GLU A 179 0.96 -0.26 15.20
N VAL A 180 1.04 -1.19 14.23
CA VAL A 180 1.02 -0.86 12.79
C VAL A 180 -0.39 -0.45 12.36
N GLU A 181 -1.42 -1.19 12.80
CA GLU A 181 -2.82 -0.84 12.53
C GLU A 181 -3.20 0.52 13.11
N ASN A 182 -2.76 0.83 14.34
CA ASN A 182 -3.00 2.15 14.92
C ASN A 182 -2.40 3.26 14.08
N LEU A 183 -1.18 3.08 13.58
CA LEU A 183 -0.57 4.04 12.67
C LEU A 183 -1.38 4.17 11.36
N MET A 184 -1.89 3.06 10.81
CA MET A 184 -2.74 3.11 9.61
C MET A 184 -4.08 3.83 9.88
N ARG A 185 -4.70 3.61 11.06
CA ARG A 185 -5.90 4.36 11.49
C ARG A 185 -5.64 5.87 11.60
N GLU A 186 -4.47 6.26 12.13
CA GLU A 186 -4.07 7.67 12.18
C GLU A 186 -3.91 8.26 10.78
N LEU A 187 -3.26 7.55 9.87
CA LEU A 187 -3.09 7.99 8.48
C LEU A 187 -4.44 8.15 7.75
N ALA A 188 -5.39 7.23 7.98
CA ALA A 188 -6.73 7.35 7.45
C ALA A 188 -7.45 8.60 7.97
N ARG A 189 -7.37 8.88 9.29
CA ARG A 189 -7.95 10.10 9.89
C ARG A 189 -7.32 11.37 9.36
N ASP A 190 -6.04 11.35 9.01
CA ASP A 190 -5.32 12.46 8.37
C ASP A 190 -5.70 12.63 6.88
N GLY A 191 -6.57 11.78 6.33
CA GLY A 191 -7.04 11.83 4.95
C GLY A 191 -6.06 11.24 3.94
N MET A 192 -5.13 10.37 4.37
CA MET A 192 -4.22 9.67 3.46
C MET A 192 -5.01 8.70 2.58
N THR A 193 -4.79 8.79 1.27
CA THR A 193 -5.33 7.81 0.31
C THR A 193 -4.57 6.50 0.43
N MET A 194 -5.26 5.40 0.67
CA MET A 194 -4.63 4.10 0.88
C MET A 194 -5.29 2.99 0.08
N LEU A 195 -4.47 2.11 -0.52
CA LEU A 195 -4.89 0.81 -1.01
C LEU A 195 -4.14 -0.26 -0.23
N VAL A 196 -4.86 -1.15 0.43
CA VAL A 196 -4.30 -2.10 1.39
C VAL A 196 -4.64 -3.53 0.95
N VAL A 197 -3.62 -4.34 0.68
CA VAL A 197 -3.77 -5.80 0.60
C VAL A 197 -3.60 -6.36 2.01
N SER A 198 -4.59 -7.11 2.47
CA SER A 198 -4.57 -7.74 3.79
C SER A 198 -5.28 -9.10 3.75
N HIS A 199 -5.02 -9.92 4.76
CA HIS A 199 -5.81 -11.11 5.09
C HIS A 199 -6.68 -10.88 6.34
N ASP A 200 -6.52 -9.74 7.02
CA ASP A 200 -7.28 -9.38 8.20
C ASP A 200 -8.62 -8.77 7.78
N THR A 201 -9.67 -9.59 7.87
CA THR A 201 -11.03 -9.19 7.52
C THR A 201 -11.63 -8.24 8.54
N ASP A 202 -11.31 -8.40 9.82
CA ASP A 202 -11.87 -7.58 10.90
C ASP A 202 -11.32 -6.14 10.80
N PHE A 203 -10.02 -6.01 10.61
CA PHE A 203 -9.40 -4.72 10.38
C PHE A 203 -9.89 -4.04 9.09
N ALA A 204 -10.09 -4.81 8.02
CA ALA A 204 -10.66 -4.28 6.78
C ALA A 204 -12.10 -3.80 6.97
N MET A 205 -12.94 -4.57 7.69
CA MET A 205 -14.33 -4.18 7.98
C MET A 205 -14.41 -2.94 8.87
N GLU A 206 -13.43 -2.72 9.74
CA GLU A 206 -13.35 -1.54 10.62
C GLU A 206 -12.88 -0.28 9.88
N LEU A 207 -11.84 -0.39 9.04
CA LEU A 207 -11.10 0.78 8.53
C LEU A 207 -11.47 1.16 7.09
N ALA A 208 -11.96 0.20 6.27
CA ALA A 208 -12.19 0.46 4.87
C ALA A 208 -13.40 1.35 4.61
N ASP A 209 -13.25 2.31 3.70
CA ASP A 209 -14.39 2.94 3.04
C ASP A 209 -15.01 2.00 2.01
N ARG A 210 -14.17 1.16 1.38
CA ARG A 210 -14.55 0.22 0.33
C ARG A 210 -13.66 -1.01 0.32
N ILE A 211 -14.29 -2.16 0.07
CA ILE A 211 -13.62 -3.46 -0.05
C ILE A 211 -13.77 -3.98 -1.46
N VAL A 212 -12.65 -4.32 -2.06
CA VAL A 212 -12.55 -4.98 -3.36
C VAL A 212 -12.16 -6.44 -3.11
N PHE A 213 -13.00 -7.38 -3.52
CA PHE A 213 -12.72 -8.80 -3.34
C PHE A 213 -12.34 -9.45 -4.66
N LEU A 214 -11.14 -10.01 -4.68
CA LEU A 214 -10.59 -10.75 -5.82
C LEU A 214 -10.68 -12.26 -5.60
N SER A 215 -11.04 -13.00 -6.64
CA SER A 215 -10.92 -14.46 -6.70
C SER A 215 -10.54 -14.88 -8.11
N ASP A 216 -9.62 -15.83 -8.21
CA ASP A 216 -9.19 -16.42 -9.48
C ASP A 216 -8.77 -15.36 -10.53
N GLY A 217 -8.05 -14.33 -10.09
CA GLY A 217 -7.57 -13.24 -10.96
C GLY A 217 -8.63 -12.26 -11.43
N LYS A 218 -9.86 -12.33 -10.90
CA LYS A 218 -11.01 -11.49 -11.28
C LYS A 218 -11.60 -10.75 -10.10
N LEU A 219 -12.19 -9.59 -10.39
CA LEU A 219 -12.97 -8.84 -9.43
C LEU A 219 -14.33 -9.51 -9.25
N VAL A 220 -14.66 -9.87 -8.00
CA VAL A 220 -15.93 -10.50 -7.63
C VAL A 220 -16.92 -9.48 -7.07
N VAL A 221 -16.44 -8.60 -6.19
CA VAL A 221 -17.22 -7.51 -5.61
C VAL A 221 -16.37 -6.30 -5.32
N ASP A 222 -16.96 -5.14 -5.41
CA ASP A 222 -16.39 -3.84 -5.07
C ASP A 222 -17.50 -3.03 -4.38
N ALA A 223 -17.45 -2.96 -3.05
CA ALA A 223 -18.55 -2.39 -2.25
C ALA A 223 -18.07 -1.90 -0.88
N PRO A 224 -18.83 -1.00 -0.21
CA PRO A 224 -18.62 -0.65 1.19
C PRO A 224 -18.73 -1.86 2.12
N PRO A 225 -18.07 -1.83 3.32
CA PRO A 225 -18.10 -2.92 4.30
C PRO A 225 -19.53 -3.39 4.67
N ALA A 226 -20.48 -2.47 4.82
CA ALA A 226 -21.86 -2.80 5.16
C ALA A 226 -22.55 -3.67 4.09
N VAL A 227 -22.23 -3.47 2.80
CA VAL A 227 -22.75 -4.29 1.70
C VAL A 227 -22.08 -5.66 1.67
N ILE A 228 -20.80 -5.73 1.99
CA ILE A 228 -20.05 -7.00 2.13
C ILE A 228 -20.66 -7.84 3.26
N ALA A 229 -20.93 -7.23 4.43
CA ALA A 229 -21.52 -7.91 5.59
C ALA A 229 -22.93 -8.47 5.29
N ALA A 230 -23.69 -7.83 4.40
CA ALA A 230 -25.03 -8.26 3.99
C ALA A 230 -25.03 -9.15 2.74
N SER A 231 -23.88 -9.58 2.26
CA SER A 231 -23.76 -10.33 1.01
C SER A 231 -24.29 -11.77 1.14
N ASP A 232 -25.11 -12.19 0.18
CA ASP A 232 -25.57 -13.57 0.05
C ASP A 232 -24.64 -14.43 -0.83
N ASN A 233 -23.56 -13.85 -1.37
CA ASN A 233 -22.60 -14.59 -2.19
C ASN A 233 -21.81 -15.59 -1.32
N PRO A 234 -21.91 -16.91 -1.58
CA PRO A 234 -21.28 -17.93 -0.75
C PRO A 234 -19.76 -17.73 -0.60
N ARG A 235 -19.05 -17.33 -1.66
CA ARG A 235 -17.59 -17.09 -1.63
C ARG A 235 -17.21 -15.94 -0.67
N ILE A 236 -18.04 -14.90 -0.62
CA ILE A 236 -17.84 -13.76 0.30
C ILE A 236 -18.16 -14.21 1.72
N ARG A 237 -19.30 -14.87 1.93
CA ARG A 237 -19.70 -15.36 3.26
C ARG A 237 -18.66 -16.28 3.87
N ASP A 238 -18.16 -17.25 3.09
CA ASP A 238 -17.12 -18.18 3.55
C ASP A 238 -15.82 -17.44 3.93
N PHE A 239 -15.39 -16.48 3.09
CA PHE A 239 -14.15 -15.74 3.32
C PHE A 239 -14.21 -14.83 4.55
N PHE A 240 -15.32 -14.10 4.72
CA PHE A 240 -15.52 -13.20 5.86
C PHE A 240 -16.13 -13.90 7.08
N SER A 241 -16.33 -15.23 7.05
CA SER A 241 -17.00 -16.00 8.11
C SER A 241 -18.36 -15.40 8.52
N ILE A 242 -19.10 -14.83 7.57
CA ILE A 242 -20.43 -14.27 7.78
C ILE A 242 -21.42 -15.43 7.96
N ARG A 243 -22.04 -15.55 9.13
CA ARG A 243 -23.00 -16.59 9.50
C ARG A 243 -24.43 -16.20 9.17
#